data_a7d4c9dd2fa9f532c4e7f0135e88257b
#
_entry.id   a7d4c9dd2fa9f532c4e7f0135e88257b
#
_cell.length_a   1.000
_cell.length_b   1.000
_cell.length_c   1.000
_cell.angle_alpha   90.00
_cell.angle_beta   90.00
_cell.angle_gamma   90.00
#
_symmetry.space_group_name_H-M   'P 1'
#
loop_
_entity.id
_entity.type
_entity.pdbx_description
1 polymer ?
#
loop_
_entity_poly.entity_id
_entity_poly.type
_entity_poly.pdbx_seq_one_letter_code
_entity_poly.pdbx_strand_id
1 'polypeptide(L)'
;KDLMILTAPYLPQYAQKVASFFGKTITEKRTGANDPEGALTWSDLGKTEGLSEIGATSVYFTPMDDKTMKAFKERFSGNQKSREEGTLGKPNAQKAKAEKKEPALAADMCAHFNKFVSLKVAKIVSVERNPESDKLYIEHLDDGSGTERVIQSGLVPYLKEDELLGKHIILVDNLAPRKMRGIESRGMLLAADYTDEAGKECVELVTAPWAAPGTPVVLEGEDPSAQKEKEISADVFFQIEIQVADHDVVIQGKKLTADGKALTTEKTVNGGVA
;
A
#
# COMPACT_ATOMS: atom_id res chain seq x y z
N LYS A 1 4.81 -24.69 -30.06
CA LYS A 1 6.25 -25.03 -30.20
C LYS A 1 7.13 -23.79 -30.08
N ASP A 2 6.91 -22.78 -30.87
CA ASP A 2 7.75 -21.58 -30.90
C ASP A 2 7.79 -20.87 -29.52
N LEU A 3 6.65 -20.80 -28.82
CA LEU A 3 6.61 -20.24 -27.46
C LEU A 3 7.52 -21.01 -26.50
N MET A 4 7.58 -22.32 -26.57
CA MET A 4 8.48 -23.14 -25.74
C MET A 4 9.94 -22.80 -26.01
N ILE A 5 10.33 -22.71 -27.29
CA ILE A 5 11.69 -22.39 -27.70
C ILE A 5 12.07 -20.97 -27.26
N LEU A 6 11.18 -19.99 -27.46
CA LEU A 6 11.42 -18.58 -27.10
C LEU A 6 11.47 -18.36 -25.58
N THR A 7 10.72 -19.13 -24.80
CA THR A 7 10.71 -18.99 -23.33
C THR A 7 11.82 -19.78 -22.64
N ALA A 8 12.43 -20.75 -23.30
CA ALA A 8 13.45 -21.60 -22.69
C ALA A 8 14.63 -20.84 -22.04
N PRO A 9 15.17 -19.75 -22.62
CA PRO A 9 16.26 -19.00 -21.99
C PRO A 9 15.85 -18.28 -20.69
N TYR A 10 14.58 -17.99 -20.52
CA TYR A 10 14.04 -17.22 -19.38
C TYR A 10 13.36 -18.11 -18.36
N LEU A 11 12.68 -19.15 -18.82
CA LEU A 11 11.89 -20.08 -18.01
C LEU A 11 12.19 -21.54 -18.41
N PRO A 12 13.41 -22.03 -18.20
CA PRO A 12 13.85 -23.32 -18.75
C PRO A 12 13.02 -24.50 -18.23
N GLN A 13 12.68 -24.52 -16.96
CA GLN A 13 11.85 -25.56 -16.35
C GLN A 13 10.43 -25.59 -16.92
N TYR A 14 9.84 -24.39 -17.14
CA TYR A 14 8.55 -24.27 -17.77
C TYR A 14 8.57 -24.77 -19.22
N ALA A 15 9.52 -24.30 -20.00
CA ALA A 15 9.67 -24.69 -21.39
C ALA A 15 9.86 -26.21 -21.54
N GLN A 16 10.70 -26.82 -20.71
CA GLN A 16 10.93 -28.26 -20.65
C GLN A 16 9.66 -29.03 -20.25
N LYS A 17 8.91 -28.53 -19.26
CA LYS A 17 7.67 -29.17 -18.82
C LYS A 17 6.59 -29.11 -19.91
N VAL A 18 6.45 -28.00 -20.60
CA VAL A 18 5.49 -27.89 -21.72
C VAL A 18 5.91 -28.75 -22.88
N ALA A 19 7.22 -28.83 -23.22
CA ALA A 19 7.73 -29.72 -24.24
C ALA A 19 7.43 -31.19 -23.94
N SER A 20 7.52 -31.60 -22.68
CA SER A 20 7.22 -32.98 -22.28
C SER A 20 5.76 -33.38 -22.53
N PHE A 21 4.80 -32.44 -22.55
CA PHE A 21 3.40 -32.73 -22.91
C PHE A 21 3.24 -33.20 -24.38
N PHE A 22 4.21 -32.84 -25.20
CA PHE A 22 4.28 -33.23 -26.61
C PHE A 22 5.33 -34.35 -26.89
N GLY A 23 5.81 -35.00 -25.82
CA GLY A 23 6.87 -36.01 -25.94
C GLY A 23 8.21 -35.45 -26.45
N LYS A 24 8.45 -34.14 -26.27
CA LYS A 24 9.65 -33.46 -26.74
C LYS A 24 10.51 -32.99 -25.54
N THR A 25 11.79 -32.72 -25.83
CA THR A 25 12.72 -32.07 -24.93
C THR A 25 13.19 -30.74 -25.54
N ILE A 26 13.64 -29.81 -24.71
CA ILE A 26 14.29 -28.58 -25.16
C ILE A 26 15.73 -28.61 -24.66
N THR A 27 16.68 -28.31 -25.54
CA THR A 27 18.08 -28.21 -25.14
C THR A 27 18.42 -26.78 -24.73
N GLU A 28 19.08 -26.63 -23.59
CA GLU A 28 19.60 -25.34 -23.12
C GLU A 28 20.93 -24.97 -23.82
N LYS A 29 21.55 -25.93 -24.48
CA LYS A 29 22.83 -25.70 -25.17
C LYS A 29 22.59 -25.21 -26.59
N ARG A 30 23.19 -24.10 -26.90
CA ARG A 30 23.04 -23.36 -28.15
C ARG A 30 23.59 -24.08 -29.40
N THR A 31 24.44 -25.06 -29.22
CA THR A 31 25.13 -25.73 -30.35
C THR A 31 25.67 -27.07 -29.88
N GLY A 32 25.46 -28.07 -30.61
CA GLY A 32 26.39 -29.09 -30.58
C GLY A 32 25.90 -30.48 -31.00
N ALA A 33 26.84 -31.26 -31.49
CA ALA A 33 26.72 -32.64 -31.93
C ALA A 33 26.21 -33.64 -30.84
N ASN A 34 25.81 -33.15 -29.66
CA ASN A 34 25.33 -33.94 -28.52
C ASN A 34 23.91 -33.57 -28.07
N ASP A 35 23.12 -32.87 -28.87
CA ASP A 35 21.71 -32.66 -28.57
C ASP A 35 20.98 -33.99 -28.57
N PRO A 36 20.05 -34.27 -27.65
CA PRO A 36 19.23 -35.46 -27.69
C PRO A 36 18.47 -35.53 -29.00
N GLU A 37 18.43 -36.68 -29.63
CA GLU A 37 17.69 -36.89 -30.87
C GLU A 37 16.22 -36.49 -30.64
N GLY A 38 15.72 -35.58 -31.49
CA GLY A 38 14.36 -35.05 -31.40
C GLY A 38 14.15 -33.89 -30.38
N ALA A 39 15.23 -33.32 -29.84
CA ALA A 39 15.12 -32.11 -29.02
C ALA A 39 14.76 -30.88 -29.87
N LEU A 40 13.89 -30.02 -29.31
CA LEU A 40 13.54 -28.74 -29.95
C LEU A 40 14.69 -27.74 -29.74
N THR A 41 15.08 -27.11 -30.84
CA THR A 41 16.16 -26.12 -30.89
C THR A 41 15.69 -24.81 -31.52
N TRP A 42 16.53 -23.79 -31.52
CA TRP A 42 16.28 -22.53 -32.19
C TRP A 42 16.04 -22.69 -33.71
N SER A 43 16.63 -23.71 -34.32
CA SER A 43 16.44 -24.01 -35.76
C SER A 43 15.03 -24.53 -36.09
N ASP A 44 14.23 -24.88 -35.08
CA ASP A 44 12.86 -25.37 -35.22
C ASP A 44 11.80 -24.26 -35.10
N LEU A 45 12.22 -23.03 -34.92
CA LEU A 45 11.33 -21.87 -34.93
C LEU A 45 10.65 -21.73 -36.29
N GLY A 46 9.34 -21.49 -36.30
CA GLY A 46 8.53 -21.32 -37.49
C GLY A 46 8.18 -22.62 -38.26
N LYS A 47 8.73 -23.77 -37.86
CA LYS A 47 8.36 -25.06 -38.43
C LYS A 47 7.10 -25.59 -37.78
N THR A 48 6.14 -26.05 -38.57
CA THR A 48 4.83 -26.57 -38.08
C THR A 48 4.87 -28.07 -37.76
N GLU A 49 5.92 -28.77 -38.19
CA GLU A 49 6.05 -30.21 -38.05
C GLU A 49 6.44 -30.64 -36.62
N GLY A 50 6.07 -31.85 -36.25
CA GLY A 50 6.59 -32.55 -35.07
C GLY A 50 5.81 -32.39 -33.76
N LEU A 51 4.62 -31.81 -33.77
CA LEU A 51 3.70 -31.77 -32.62
C LEU A 51 2.32 -32.35 -33.05
N SER A 52 2.19 -33.67 -33.04
CA SER A 52 0.96 -34.35 -33.50
C SER A 52 0.02 -34.77 -32.37
N GLU A 53 0.54 -35.00 -31.20
CA GLU A 53 -0.22 -35.50 -30.03
C GLU A 53 0.13 -34.72 -28.78
N ILE A 54 -0.87 -34.51 -27.92
CA ILE A 54 -0.70 -33.92 -26.58
C ILE A 54 -0.89 -35.02 -25.56
N GLY A 55 0.11 -35.29 -24.77
CA GLY A 55 0.07 -36.23 -23.64
C GLY A 55 -0.67 -35.65 -22.43
N ALA A 56 -0.54 -36.31 -21.30
CA ALA A 56 -1.13 -35.85 -20.05
C ALA A 56 -0.60 -34.47 -19.65
N THR A 57 -1.49 -33.49 -19.54
CA THR A 57 -1.15 -32.11 -19.12
C THR A 57 -1.31 -31.93 -17.63
N SER A 58 -0.57 -31.00 -17.07
CA SER A 58 -0.74 -30.57 -15.67
C SER A 58 -0.63 -29.07 -15.56
N VAL A 59 -1.28 -28.50 -14.55
CA VAL A 59 -1.11 -27.09 -14.20
C VAL A 59 0.34 -26.86 -13.76
N TYR A 60 1.01 -25.91 -14.38
CA TYR A 60 2.39 -25.55 -14.04
C TYR A 60 2.46 -24.32 -13.14
N PHE A 61 1.66 -23.31 -13.45
CA PHE A 61 1.55 -22.11 -12.63
C PHE A 61 0.24 -22.18 -11.84
N THR A 62 0.37 -22.21 -10.52
CA THR A 62 -0.76 -21.96 -9.63
C THR A 62 -0.77 -20.47 -9.27
N PRO A 63 -1.94 -19.85 -9.10
CA PRO A 63 -2.00 -18.51 -8.54
C PRO A 63 -1.20 -18.46 -7.23
N MET A 64 -0.34 -17.45 -7.11
CA MET A 64 0.36 -17.25 -5.84
C MET A 64 -0.64 -16.78 -4.81
N ASP A 65 -0.57 -17.35 -3.62
CA ASP A 65 -1.28 -16.84 -2.47
C ASP A 65 -0.68 -15.49 -2.03
N ASP A 66 -1.47 -14.71 -1.31
CA ASP A 66 -1.07 -13.38 -0.86
C ASP A 66 0.18 -13.41 0.01
N LYS A 67 0.35 -14.48 0.79
CA LYS A 67 1.53 -14.68 1.64
C LYS A 67 2.80 -14.85 0.81
N THR A 68 2.73 -15.66 -0.22
CA THR A 68 3.86 -15.90 -1.15
C THR A 68 4.15 -14.63 -1.96
N MET A 69 3.11 -13.92 -2.42
CA MET A 69 3.27 -12.66 -3.15
C MET A 69 3.93 -11.59 -2.28
N LYS A 70 3.53 -11.48 -1.00
CA LYS A 70 4.14 -10.56 -0.04
C LYS A 70 5.62 -10.89 0.19
N ALA A 71 5.95 -12.16 0.37
CA ALA A 71 7.34 -12.60 0.54
C ALA A 71 8.21 -12.29 -0.71
N PHE A 72 7.67 -12.45 -1.91
CA PHE A 72 8.37 -12.07 -3.14
C PHE A 72 8.56 -10.55 -3.25
N LYS A 73 7.53 -9.76 -2.94
CA LYS A 73 7.66 -8.30 -2.90
C LYS A 73 8.75 -7.87 -1.92
N GLU A 74 8.77 -8.40 -0.71
CA GLU A 74 9.81 -8.10 0.29
C GLU A 74 11.22 -8.48 -0.18
N ARG A 75 11.35 -9.62 -0.83
CA ARG A 75 12.65 -10.12 -1.30
C ARG A 75 13.19 -9.35 -2.50
N PHE A 76 12.33 -8.89 -3.41
CA PHE A 76 12.74 -8.37 -4.72
C PHE A 76 12.42 -6.90 -4.97
N SER A 77 11.69 -6.22 -4.07
CA SER A 77 11.34 -4.80 -4.18
C SER A 77 12.44 -3.83 -3.74
N GLY A 78 13.71 -4.21 -3.87
CA GLY A 78 14.84 -3.33 -3.58
C GLY A 78 14.78 -2.02 -4.39
N ASN A 79 15.25 -0.91 -3.79
CA ASN A 79 15.40 0.36 -4.49
C ASN A 79 16.54 0.28 -5.53
N GLN A 80 16.60 1.25 -6.43
CA GLN A 80 17.61 1.31 -7.50
C GLN A 80 19.04 1.26 -6.95
N LYS A 81 19.29 1.94 -5.84
CA LYS A 81 20.60 1.98 -5.18
C LYS A 81 21.07 0.60 -4.69
N SER A 82 20.16 -0.22 -4.14
CA SER A 82 20.49 -1.59 -3.73
C SER A 82 20.72 -2.54 -4.91
N ARG A 83 20.22 -2.19 -6.11
CA ARG A 83 20.48 -2.94 -7.35
C ARG A 83 21.86 -2.59 -7.92
N GLU A 84 22.25 -1.32 -7.88
CA GLU A 84 23.56 -0.84 -8.35
C GLU A 84 24.70 -1.35 -7.45
N GLU A 85 24.47 -1.46 -6.14
CA GLU A 85 25.46 -1.98 -5.18
C GLU A 85 25.61 -3.51 -5.21
N GLY A 86 24.91 -4.24 -6.08
CA GLY A 86 25.01 -5.69 -6.24
C GLY A 86 24.58 -6.49 -5.00
N THR A 87 23.83 -5.88 -4.10
CA THR A 87 23.39 -6.51 -2.83
C THR A 87 22.12 -7.35 -2.97
N LEU A 88 21.54 -7.39 -4.18
CA LEU A 88 20.41 -8.25 -4.51
C LEU A 88 20.85 -9.72 -4.50
N GLY A 89 20.36 -10.48 -3.54
CA GLY A 89 20.57 -11.93 -3.45
C GLY A 89 21.52 -12.41 -2.37
N LYS A 90 22.17 -11.51 -1.60
CA LYS A 90 22.84 -11.94 -0.37
C LYS A 90 21.84 -11.92 0.78
N PRO A 91 21.64 -13.01 1.52
CA PRO A 91 20.85 -12.97 2.74
C PRO A 91 21.55 -11.97 3.66
N ASN A 92 20.87 -10.87 3.97
CA ASN A 92 21.38 -9.89 4.91
C ASN A 92 21.29 -10.51 6.31
N ALA A 93 22.37 -11.16 6.73
CA ALA A 93 22.45 -11.89 8.01
C ALA A 93 22.43 -10.96 9.23
N GLN A 94 22.22 -9.66 9.04
CA GLN A 94 22.25 -8.68 10.14
C GLN A 94 21.19 -7.58 10.02
N LYS A 95 20.00 -7.88 9.55
CA LYS A 95 18.75 -7.20 9.90
C LYS A 95 17.62 -8.18 9.63
N ALA A 96 17.46 -9.14 10.48
CA ALA A 96 16.15 -9.62 10.85
C ALA A 96 15.42 -8.42 11.48
N LYS A 97 14.99 -7.45 10.65
CA LYS A 97 13.84 -6.64 11.01
C LYS A 97 12.73 -7.67 11.12
N ALA A 98 12.31 -7.87 12.36
CA ALA A 98 11.09 -8.59 12.67
C ALA A 98 10.08 -8.31 11.55
N GLU A 99 9.47 -9.35 11.01
CA GLU A 99 8.26 -9.23 10.23
C GLU A 99 7.42 -8.20 10.98
N LYS A 100 7.23 -7.02 10.37
CA LYS A 100 6.19 -6.13 10.87
C LYS A 100 4.90 -6.87 10.54
N LYS A 101 4.50 -7.77 11.45
CA LYS A 101 3.10 -8.18 11.53
C LYS A 101 2.33 -6.88 11.54
N GLU A 102 1.34 -6.75 10.68
CA GLU A 102 0.34 -5.73 10.89
C GLU A 102 -0.04 -5.81 12.37
N PRO A 103 0.05 -4.71 13.10
CA PRO A 103 -0.21 -4.76 14.52
C PRO A 103 -1.59 -5.40 14.71
N ALA A 104 -1.67 -6.41 15.57
CA ALA A 104 -2.94 -7.03 15.86
C ALA A 104 -3.89 -5.94 16.36
N LEU A 105 -5.12 -5.90 15.85
CA LEU A 105 -6.12 -4.94 16.30
C LEU A 105 -6.31 -5.06 17.81
N ALA A 106 -6.47 -3.94 18.47
CA ALA A 106 -6.79 -3.91 19.89
C ALA A 106 -8.16 -4.56 20.13
N ALA A 107 -8.27 -5.36 21.16
CA ALA A 107 -9.55 -6.03 21.50
C ALA A 107 -10.67 -5.00 21.79
N ASP A 108 -10.31 -3.88 22.43
CA ASP A 108 -11.15 -2.70 22.62
C ASP A 108 -10.47 -1.51 21.93
N MET A 109 -10.84 -1.26 20.68
CA MET A 109 -10.26 -0.17 19.88
C MET A 109 -10.70 1.21 20.39
N CYS A 110 -11.88 1.32 20.99
CA CYS A 110 -12.33 2.58 21.58
C CYS A 110 -11.50 2.97 22.81
N ALA A 111 -11.23 2.03 23.71
CA ALA A 111 -10.37 2.28 24.86
C ALA A 111 -8.93 2.56 24.42
N HIS A 112 -8.43 1.84 23.40
CA HIS A 112 -7.10 2.08 22.84
C HIS A 112 -7.01 3.48 22.22
N PHE A 113 -7.99 3.88 21.39
CA PHE A 113 -8.08 5.21 20.82
C PHE A 113 -8.06 6.29 21.90
N ASN A 114 -8.92 6.16 22.92
CA ASN A 114 -9.01 7.14 24.00
C ASN A 114 -7.72 7.30 24.77
N LYS A 115 -6.94 6.25 24.92
CA LYS A 115 -5.68 6.27 25.65
C LYS A 115 -4.51 6.82 24.82
N PHE A 116 -4.41 6.40 23.57
CA PHE A 116 -3.18 6.59 22.81
C PHE A 116 -3.31 7.63 21.67
N VAL A 117 -4.45 7.72 20.99
CA VAL A 117 -4.54 8.48 19.75
C VAL A 117 -5.10 9.87 19.97
N SER A 118 -4.38 10.88 19.50
CA SER A 118 -4.83 12.27 19.47
C SER A 118 -5.17 12.66 18.04
N LEU A 119 -6.44 12.99 17.82
CA LEU A 119 -6.90 13.58 16.58
C LEU A 119 -7.32 15.03 16.79
N LYS A 120 -7.04 15.88 15.81
CA LYS A 120 -7.54 17.26 15.80
C LYS A 120 -7.84 17.74 14.38
N VAL A 121 -8.61 18.78 14.30
CA VAL A 121 -8.86 19.47 13.02
C VAL A 121 -7.64 20.33 12.68
N ALA A 122 -7.21 20.28 11.43
CA ALA A 122 -6.18 21.16 10.89
C ALA A 122 -6.61 21.69 9.52
N LYS A 123 -6.25 22.93 9.20
CA LYS A 123 -6.53 23.53 7.90
C LYS A 123 -5.31 23.42 6.99
N ILE A 124 -5.50 22.95 5.78
CA ILE A 124 -4.45 22.95 4.75
C ILE A 124 -4.27 24.38 4.23
N VAL A 125 -3.11 24.98 4.48
CA VAL A 125 -2.80 26.36 4.07
C VAL A 125 -2.01 26.43 2.77
N SER A 126 -1.20 25.43 2.47
CA SER A 126 -0.58 25.25 1.16
C SER A 126 -0.32 23.78 0.84
N VAL A 127 -0.23 23.48 -0.44
CA VAL A 127 0.01 22.13 -0.98
C VAL A 127 1.09 22.25 -2.06
N GLU A 128 2.08 21.38 -2.00
CA GLU A 128 3.15 21.29 -2.99
C GLU A 128 3.40 19.83 -3.36
N ARG A 129 3.87 19.58 -4.58
CA ARG A 129 4.33 18.24 -4.95
C ARG A 129 5.73 17.99 -4.39
N ASN A 130 5.95 16.80 -3.84
CA ASN A 130 7.27 16.43 -3.39
C ASN A 130 8.21 16.27 -4.62
N PRO A 131 9.34 17.01 -4.71
CA PRO A 131 10.23 16.96 -5.86
C PRO A 131 10.93 15.59 -6.05
N GLU A 132 10.99 14.77 -5.00
CA GLU A 132 11.58 13.43 -5.04
C GLU A 132 10.53 12.32 -5.20
N SER A 133 9.25 12.66 -5.43
CA SER A 133 8.17 11.65 -5.52
C SER A 133 6.95 12.15 -6.28
N ASP A 134 6.63 11.46 -7.38
CA ASP A 134 5.42 11.74 -8.19
C ASP A 134 4.09 11.40 -7.50
N LYS A 135 4.15 10.79 -6.30
CA LYS A 135 2.95 10.29 -5.58
C LYS A 135 2.66 11.05 -4.30
N LEU A 136 3.56 11.92 -3.86
CA LEU A 136 3.45 12.59 -2.57
C LEU A 136 3.16 14.07 -2.73
N TYR A 137 2.22 14.56 -1.94
CA TYR A 137 2.06 15.95 -1.60
C TYR A 137 2.83 16.29 -0.32
N ILE A 138 3.23 17.53 -0.21
CA ILE A 138 3.70 18.20 1.00
C ILE A 138 2.60 19.18 1.36
N GLU A 139 1.96 18.98 2.49
CA GLU A 139 0.91 19.85 2.99
C GLU A 139 1.40 20.63 4.20
N HIS A 140 1.22 21.93 4.13
CA HIS A 140 1.45 22.86 5.22
C HIS A 140 0.12 23.13 5.92
N LEU A 141 0.10 22.93 7.22
CA LEU A 141 -1.12 22.94 8.02
C LEU A 141 -1.08 24.03 9.09
N ASP A 142 -2.21 24.71 9.26
CA ASP A 142 -2.58 25.39 10.50
C ASP A 142 -3.32 24.37 11.39
N ASP A 143 -2.75 24.01 12.48
CA ASP A 143 -3.28 23.04 13.44
C ASP A 143 -3.74 23.69 14.76
N GLY A 144 -3.84 25.03 14.77
CA GLY A 144 -4.21 25.80 15.94
C GLY A 144 -3.09 25.99 16.97
N SER A 145 -1.88 25.48 16.74
CA SER A 145 -0.73 25.61 17.66
C SER A 145 0.00 26.95 17.53
N GLY A 146 -0.30 27.71 16.50
CA GLY A 146 0.41 28.95 16.14
C GLY A 146 1.76 28.72 15.44
N THR A 147 2.10 27.48 15.17
CA THR A 147 3.28 27.10 14.38
C THR A 147 2.85 26.26 13.20
N GLU A 148 3.50 26.48 12.05
CA GLU A 148 3.22 25.71 10.86
C GLU A 148 3.61 24.25 11.05
N ARG A 149 2.73 23.33 10.66
CA ARG A 149 2.97 21.90 10.66
C ARG A 149 3.07 21.38 9.23
N VAL A 150 4.06 20.54 8.97
CA VAL A 150 4.25 19.91 7.67
C VAL A 150 3.93 18.43 7.77
N ILE A 151 3.09 17.96 6.85
CA ILE A 151 2.84 16.52 6.64
C ILE A 151 3.06 16.14 5.19
N GLN A 152 3.13 14.86 4.91
CA GLN A 152 3.16 14.33 3.55
C GLN A 152 2.09 13.25 3.38
N SER A 153 1.37 13.31 2.26
CA SER A 153 0.34 12.35 1.91
C SER A 153 0.54 11.72 0.53
N GLY A 154 0.07 10.49 0.36
CA GLY A 154 0.12 9.74 -0.90
C GLY A 154 -1.04 10.06 -1.85
N LEU A 155 -1.59 11.27 -1.82
CA LEU A 155 -2.87 11.60 -2.47
C LEU A 155 -2.75 12.08 -3.93
N VAL A 156 -1.53 12.29 -4.47
CA VAL A 156 -1.35 12.74 -5.86
C VAL A 156 -2.09 11.90 -6.91
N PRO A 157 -2.20 10.57 -6.79
CA PRO A 157 -2.96 9.76 -7.76
C PRO A 157 -4.48 9.93 -7.70
N TYR A 158 -5.00 10.49 -6.61
CA TYR A 158 -6.43 10.50 -6.30
C TYR A 158 -7.05 11.89 -6.30
N LEU A 159 -6.34 12.89 -5.77
CA LEU A 159 -6.84 14.24 -5.56
C LEU A 159 -5.89 15.28 -6.15
N LYS A 160 -6.45 16.39 -6.63
CA LYS A 160 -5.66 17.53 -7.09
C LYS A 160 -5.36 18.50 -5.96
N GLU A 161 -4.39 19.38 -6.16
CA GLU A 161 -3.99 20.39 -5.17
C GLU A 161 -5.13 21.33 -4.76
N ASP A 162 -6.00 21.71 -5.70
CA ASP A 162 -7.17 22.55 -5.47
C ASP A 162 -8.27 21.86 -4.65
N GLU A 163 -8.32 20.52 -4.68
CA GLU A 163 -9.24 19.72 -3.86
C GLU A 163 -8.77 19.59 -2.41
N LEU A 164 -7.49 19.82 -2.15
CA LEU A 164 -6.86 19.77 -0.83
C LEU A 164 -6.82 21.14 -0.16
N LEU A 165 -6.45 22.18 -0.92
CA LEU A 165 -6.20 23.53 -0.41
C LEU A 165 -7.42 24.10 0.33
N GLY A 166 -7.17 24.60 1.53
CA GLY A 166 -8.18 25.24 2.37
C GLY A 166 -9.13 24.29 3.11
N LYS A 167 -9.01 22.98 2.90
CA LYS A 167 -9.83 21.99 3.61
C LYS A 167 -9.45 21.90 5.08
N HIS A 168 -10.46 21.69 5.93
CA HIS A 168 -10.31 21.38 7.34
C HIS A 168 -10.31 19.86 7.49
N ILE A 169 -9.13 19.29 7.53
CA ILE A 169 -8.88 17.85 7.59
C ILE A 169 -8.79 17.34 9.03
N ILE A 170 -8.86 16.04 9.21
CA ILE A 170 -8.60 15.38 10.48
C ILE A 170 -7.14 14.91 10.50
N LEU A 171 -6.39 15.44 11.43
CA LEU A 171 -4.95 15.19 11.59
C LEU A 171 -4.71 14.24 12.78
N VAL A 172 -3.93 13.20 12.56
CA VAL A 172 -3.32 12.40 13.65
C VAL A 172 -2.17 13.21 14.23
N ASP A 173 -2.44 13.88 15.35
CA ASP A 173 -1.62 14.95 15.91
C ASP A 173 -0.35 14.46 16.60
N ASN A 174 -0.45 13.35 17.32
CA ASN A 174 0.62 12.81 18.15
C ASN A 174 1.40 11.67 17.51
N LEU A 175 1.34 11.54 16.18
CA LEU A 175 2.12 10.54 15.47
C LEU A 175 3.60 10.94 15.44
N ALA A 176 4.49 9.99 15.77
CA ALA A 176 5.94 10.19 15.72
C ALA A 176 6.39 10.69 14.35
N PRO A 177 7.24 11.73 14.29
CA PRO A 177 7.71 12.28 13.02
C PRO A 177 8.39 11.23 12.15
N ARG A 178 8.11 11.26 10.84
CA ARG A 178 8.69 10.34 9.88
C ARG A 178 9.33 11.08 8.73
N LYS A 179 10.61 10.82 8.47
CA LYS A 179 11.29 11.37 7.30
C LYS A 179 10.96 10.53 6.07
N MET A 180 10.34 11.16 5.06
CA MET A 180 10.00 10.57 3.76
C MET A 180 10.57 11.45 2.65
N ARG A 181 11.34 10.86 1.74
CA ARG A 181 11.92 11.58 0.59
C ARG A 181 12.51 12.95 0.96
N GLY A 182 13.41 12.97 1.95
CA GLY A 182 14.12 14.17 2.38
C GLY A 182 13.37 15.08 3.34
N ILE A 183 12.05 15.02 3.42
CA ILE A 183 11.19 15.91 4.21
C ILE A 183 10.60 15.15 5.39
N GLU A 184 10.53 15.82 6.54
CA GLU A 184 9.95 15.28 7.77
C GLU A 184 8.44 15.53 7.79
N SER A 185 7.66 14.46 7.85
CA SER A 185 6.21 14.50 8.06
C SER A 185 5.90 14.37 9.54
N ARG A 186 5.14 15.32 10.09
CA ARG A 186 4.76 15.39 11.49
C ARG A 186 3.27 15.17 11.68
N GLY A 187 2.81 13.99 11.32
CA GLY A 187 1.40 13.60 11.40
C GLY A 187 0.93 12.90 10.15
N MET A 188 -0.36 12.60 10.13
CA MET A 188 -1.04 11.95 9.01
C MET A 188 -2.47 12.49 8.95
N LEU A 189 -2.98 12.75 7.76
CA LEU A 189 -4.40 13.08 7.57
C LEU A 189 -5.23 11.80 7.42
N LEU A 190 -6.52 11.87 7.71
CA LEU A 190 -7.45 10.78 7.51
C LEU A 190 -8.18 10.93 6.18
N ALA A 191 -8.20 9.86 5.42
CA ALA A 191 -8.92 9.75 4.16
C ALA A 191 -9.69 8.43 4.08
N ALA A 192 -10.86 8.44 3.48
CA ALA A 192 -11.72 7.28 3.31
C ALA A 192 -11.61 6.73 1.90
N ASP A 193 -11.51 5.41 1.78
CA ASP A 193 -11.48 4.73 0.50
C ASP A 193 -12.90 4.42 0.01
N TYR A 194 -13.16 4.64 -1.27
CA TYR A 194 -14.41 4.21 -1.91
C TYR A 194 -14.17 3.78 -3.34
N THR A 195 -15.13 3.06 -3.90
CA THR A 195 -15.13 2.66 -5.31
C THR A 195 -16.22 3.43 -6.04
N ASP A 196 -15.86 4.09 -7.14
CA ASP A 196 -16.82 4.81 -7.96
C ASP A 196 -17.71 3.86 -8.81
N GLU A 197 -18.70 4.42 -9.51
CA GLU A 197 -19.62 3.65 -10.36
C GLU A 197 -18.92 2.90 -11.50
N ALA A 198 -17.70 3.30 -11.88
CA ALA A 198 -16.88 2.66 -12.89
C ALA A 198 -16.00 1.53 -12.32
N GLY A 199 -16.05 1.28 -11.01
CA GLY A 199 -15.22 0.29 -10.32
C GLY A 199 -13.79 0.75 -10.03
N LYS A 200 -13.51 2.06 -10.12
CA LYS A 200 -12.21 2.65 -9.83
C LYS A 200 -12.09 2.95 -8.34
N GLU A 201 -10.95 2.60 -7.76
CA GLU A 201 -10.58 3.00 -6.40
C GLU A 201 -10.37 4.52 -6.33
N CYS A 202 -11.07 5.15 -5.42
CA CYS A 202 -11.05 6.58 -5.16
C CYS A 202 -10.84 6.83 -3.67
N VAL A 203 -10.48 8.07 -3.34
CA VAL A 203 -10.23 8.50 -1.97
C VAL A 203 -10.98 9.80 -1.70
N GLU A 204 -11.57 9.92 -0.52
CA GLU A 204 -12.22 11.10 -0.02
C GLU A 204 -11.59 11.55 1.30
N LEU A 205 -11.31 12.85 1.43
CA LEU A 205 -10.79 13.39 2.71
C LEU A 205 -11.89 13.37 3.77
N VAL A 206 -11.54 12.92 4.97
CA VAL A 206 -12.39 13.13 6.15
C VAL A 206 -12.22 14.58 6.61
N THR A 207 -13.28 15.36 6.56
CA THR A 207 -13.24 16.81 6.81
C THR A 207 -14.22 17.26 7.88
N ALA A 208 -13.89 18.37 8.55
CA ALA A 208 -14.77 19.04 9.52
C ALA A 208 -14.80 20.55 9.26
N PRO A 209 -15.47 21.02 8.17
CA PRO A 209 -15.43 22.43 7.76
C PRO A 209 -16.07 23.40 8.78
N TRP A 210 -16.85 22.88 9.71
CA TRP A 210 -17.49 23.67 10.78
C TRP A 210 -16.57 23.91 12.00
N ALA A 211 -15.50 23.12 12.15
CA ALA A 211 -14.62 23.15 13.31
C ALA A 211 -13.36 23.97 13.01
N ALA A 212 -12.90 24.76 13.97
CA ALA A 212 -11.69 25.55 13.86
C ALA A 212 -10.43 24.66 13.92
N PRO A 213 -9.29 25.06 13.30
CA PRO A 213 -8.02 24.43 13.51
C PRO A 213 -7.68 24.29 15.00
N GLY A 214 -7.18 23.12 15.41
CA GLY A 214 -6.91 22.82 16.81
C GLY A 214 -8.07 22.17 17.57
N THR A 215 -9.29 22.13 16.99
CA THR A 215 -10.42 21.46 17.63
C THR A 215 -10.14 19.96 17.77
N PRO A 216 -10.20 19.40 19.00
CA PRO A 216 -9.99 17.98 19.22
C PRO A 216 -11.10 17.14 18.59
N VAL A 217 -10.72 15.99 18.08
CA VAL A 217 -11.65 14.98 17.56
C VAL A 217 -11.66 13.80 18.52
N VAL A 218 -12.83 13.45 19.00
CA VAL A 218 -13.04 12.41 20.02
C VAL A 218 -14.18 11.47 19.64
N LEU A 219 -14.26 10.32 20.28
CA LEU A 219 -15.43 9.47 20.20
C LEU A 219 -16.62 10.15 20.86
N GLU A 220 -17.79 9.90 20.32
CA GLU A 220 -19.06 10.42 20.85
C GLU A 220 -19.22 10.10 22.34
N GLY A 221 -19.49 11.14 23.14
CA GLY A 221 -19.64 11.04 24.59
C GLY A 221 -18.34 11.05 25.39
N GLU A 222 -17.18 11.14 24.76
CA GLU A 222 -15.89 11.22 25.42
C GLU A 222 -15.47 12.69 25.67
N ASP A 223 -14.65 12.89 26.70
CA ASP A 223 -14.13 14.21 27.07
C ASP A 223 -13.00 14.65 26.12
N PRO A 224 -13.18 15.76 25.37
CA PRO A 224 -12.14 16.27 24.48
C PRO A 224 -10.87 16.76 25.21
N SER A 225 -10.93 17.02 26.52
CA SER A 225 -9.79 17.44 27.35
C SER A 225 -8.99 16.27 27.93
N ALA A 226 -9.43 15.02 27.70
CA ALA A 226 -8.75 13.84 28.23
C ALA A 226 -7.29 13.78 27.73
N GLN A 227 -6.37 13.56 28.64
CA GLN A 227 -4.96 13.46 28.31
C GLN A 227 -4.66 12.19 27.52
N LYS A 228 -3.97 12.36 26.43
CA LYS A 228 -3.47 11.29 25.55
C LYS A 228 -1.96 11.14 25.69
N GLU A 229 -1.43 10.05 25.16
CA GLU A 229 0.02 9.89 25.03
C GLU A 229 0.60 11.04 24.18
N LYS A 230 1.81 11.52 24.56
CA LYS A 230 2.45 12.65 23.86
C LYS A 230 2.89 12.32 22.46
N GLU A 231 3.33 11.08 22.24
CA GLU A 231 3.80 10.61 20.94
C GLU A 231 3.55 9.10 20.82
N ILE A 232 3.04 8.68 19.68
CA ILE A 232 2.79 7.27 19.35
C ILE A 232 3.47 6.86 18.05
N SER A 233 3.83 5.60 17.94
CA SER A 233 4.28 5.04 16.66
C SER A 233 3.11 4.75 15.74
N ALA A 234 3.37 4.65 14.44
CA ALA A 234 2.38 4.21 13.46
C ALA A 234 1.80 2.81 13.81
N ASP A 235 2.63 1.92 14.38
CA ASP A 235 2.18 0.58 14.79
C ASP A 235 1.14 0.63 15.92
N VAL A 236 1.18 1.65 16.80
CA VAL A 236 0.15 1.87 17.82
C VAL A 236 -1.12 2.44 17.20
N PHE A 237 -1.01 3.38 16.26
CA PHE A 237 -2.17 3.92 15.55
C PHE A 237 -2.91 2.82 14.76
N PHE A 238 -2.20 1.98 14.01
CA PHE A 238 -2.81 0.92 13.21
C PHE A 238 -3.32 -0.30 14.02
N GLN A 239 -3.32 -0.23 15.34
CA GLN A 239 -4.07 -1.18 16.18
C GLN A 239 -5.56 -0.86 16.28
N ILE A 240 -5.99 0.28 15.77
CA ILE A 240 -7.39 0.65 15.60
C ILE A 240 -7.75 0.62 14.12
N GLU A 241 -8.98 0.24 13.85
CA GLU A 241 -9.58 0.30 12.53
C GLU A 241 -10.65 1.40 12.54
N ILE A 242 -10.38 2.46 11.80
CA ILE A 242 -11.35 3.54 11.58
C ILE A 242 -12.10 3.19 10.30
N GLN A 243 -13.42 3.25 10.35
CA GLN A 243 -14.27 2.90 9.22
C GLN A 243 -15.31 3.97 8.94
N VAL A 244 -15.83 3.98 7.73
CA VAL A 244 -17.07 4.67 7.39
C VAL A 244 -18.18 3.64 7.39
N ALA A 245 -19.24 3.90 8.14
CA ALA A 245 -20.46 3.11 8.17
C ALA A 245 -21.67 4.02 8.00
N ASP A 246 -22.42 3.86 6.91
CA ASP A 246 -23.56 4.68 6.55
C ASP A 246 -23.22 6.19 6.57
N HIS A 247 -22.10 6.56 5.91
CA HIS A 247 -21.48 7.87 5.88
C HIS A 247 -20.84 8.38 7.19
N ASP A 248 -21.08 7.76 8.32
CA ASP A 248 -20.49 8.16 9.60
C ASP A 248 -19.07 7.56 9.77
N VAL A 249 -18.14 8.37 10.25
CA VAL A 249 -16.79 7.90 10.59
C VAL A 249 -16.78 7.32 11.99
N VAL A 250 -16.48 6.03 12.10
CA VAL A 250 -16.68 5.25 13.33
C VAL A 250 -15.46 4.43 13.73
N ILE A 251 -15.34 4.12 15.02
CA ILE A 251 -14.46 3.09 15.59
C ILE A 251 -15.35 2.13 16.41
N GLN A 252 -15.42 0.86 16.01
CA GLN A 252 -16.31 -0.12 16.64
C GLN A 252 -17.76 0.35 16.82
N GLY A 253 -18.28 1.08 15.81
CA GLY A 253 -19.63 1.61 15.82
C GLY A 253 -19.88 2.89 16.62
N LYS A 254 -18.88 3.41 17.36
CA LYS A 254 -18.95 4.74 17.99
C LYS A 254 -18.46 5.81 17.00
N LYS A 255 -19.22 6.89 16.87
CA LYS A 255 -18.90 7.99 15.95
C LYS A 255 -17.72 8.82 16.43
N LEU A 256 -16.88 9.26 15.50
CA LEU A 256 -15.92 10.34 15.75
C LEU A 256 -16.62 11.69 15.61
N THR A 257 -16.35 12.60 16.54
CA THR A 257 -16.98 13.93 16.60
C THR A 257 -15.95 15.03 16.74
N ALA A 258 -16.20 16.17 16.10
CA ALA A 258 -15.48 17.41 16.27
C ALA A 258 -16.47 18.49 16.71
N ASP A 259 -16.21 19.17 17.85
CA ASP A 259 -17.11 20.18 18.41
C ASP A 259 -18.55 19.64 18.59
N GLY A 260 -18.68 18.41 19.07
CA GLY A 260 -19.96 17.73 19.30
C GLY A 260 -20.73 17.29 18.06
N LYS A 261 -20.20 17.52 16.85
CA LYS A 261 -20.82 17.12 15.59
C LYS A 261 -20.07 15.93 14.98
N ALA A 262 -20.81 14.91 14.52
CA ALA A 262 -20.23 13.72 13.92
C ALA A 262 -19.47 14.04 12.63
N LEU A 263 -18.34 13.36 12.43
CA LEU A 263 -17.61 13.37 11.17
C LEU A 263 -18.35 12.48 10.17
N THR A 264 -18.55 13.01 8.98
CA THR A 264 -19.25 12.30 7.90
C THR A 264 -18.50 12.42 6.59
N THR A 265 -18.73 11.47 5.70
CA THR A 265 -18.24 11.45 4.31
C THR A 265 -19.41 11.71 3.36
N GLU A 266 -19.12 12.29 2.19
CA GLU A 266 -20.13 12.57 1.17
C GLU A 266 -20.28 11.43 0.17
N LYS A 267 -19.16 10.85 -0.26
CA LYS A 267 -19.08 9.83 -1.32
C LYS A 267 -18.94 8.43 -0.76
N THR A 268 -18.20 8.28 0.32
CA THR A 268 -17.97 7.00 0.96
C THR A 268 -19.15 6.64 1.85
N VAL A 269 -19.91 5.62 1.48
CA VAL A 269 -21.01 5.09 2.31
C VAL A 269 -20.48 4.09 3.33
N ASN A 270 -19.63 3.17 2.86
CA ASN A 270 -18.94 2.19 3.70
C ASN A 270 -17.52 2.02 3.14
N GLY A 271 -16.52 2.04 4.00
CA GLY A 271 -15.12 1.91 3.58
C GLY A 271 -14.15 1.99 4.74
N GLY A 272 -12.88 1.73 4.46
CA GLY A 272 -11.78 1.95 5.40
C GLY A 272 -11.38 3.43 5.45
N VAL A 273 -10.82 3.84 6.59
CA VAL A 273 -10.22 5.16 6.77
C VAL A 273 -8.78 4.99 7.21
N ALA A 274 -7.85 5.60 6.47
CA ALA A 274 -6.41 5.55 6.75
C ALA A 274 -5.74 6.91 6.56
#